data_f5617c75e21db6770a3e3d1766532afc
#
_entry.id   f5617c75e21db6770a3e3d1766532afc
#
_cell.length_a   1.000
_cell.length_b   1.000
_cell.length_c   1.000
_cell.angle_alpha   90.00
_cell.angle_beta   90.00
_cell.angle_gamma   90.00
#
_symmetry.space_group_name_H-M   'P 1'
#
loop_
_entity.id
_entity.type
_entity.pdbx_description
1 polymer ?
#
loop_
_entity_poly.entity_id
_entity_poly.type
_entity_poly.pdbx_seq_one_letter_code
_entity_poly.pdbx_strand_id
1 'polypeptide(L)'
;NNCHVMNEVYKDWSVGSHKNRASCSDCHIPEGFVAKWSMKAQSGFNHAYAFTLKDLPTHFTPTKKTKVVVQDNCIRCHASLASNVVNPTTAKVHNYDKSLSCVSCHKNIGHLRNF
;
A
#
# COMPACT_ATOMS: atom_id res chain seq x y z
N ASN A 1 15.01 -0.42 5.73
CA ASN A 1 14.92 1.03 5.64
C ASN A 1 16.25 1.60 5.13
N ASN A 2 16.37 1.76 3.82
CA ASN A 2 17.65 2.17 3.20
C ASN A 2 17.67 3.66 2.80
N CYS A 3 16.51 4.34 2.82
CA CYS A 3 16.41 5.75 2.44
C CYS A 3 15.90 6.57 3.63
N HIS A 4 16.60 7.65 3.97
CA HIS A 4 16.22 8.55 5.08
C HIS A 4 14.83 9.15 4.93
N VAL A 5 14.35 9.33 3.69
CA VAL A 5 13.01 9.83 3.38
C VAL A 5 11.91 8.89 3.92
N MET A 6 12.21 7.60 4.07
CA MET A 6 11.29 6.60 4.61
C MET A 6 11.34 6.46 6.14
N ASN A 7 12.21 7.19 6.82
CA ASN A 7 12.41 7.04 8.26
C ASN A 7 11.13 7.30 9.07
N GLU A 8 10.39 8.35 8.73
CA GLU A 8 9.14 8.66 9.43
C GLU A 8 8.06 7.62 9.17
N VAL A 9 7.91 7.19 7.92
CA VAL A 9 6.96 6.12 7.55
C VAL A 9 7.30 4.81 8.26
N TYR A 10 8.60 4.48 8.34
CA TYR A 10 9.08 3.31 9.07
C TYR A 10 8.81 3.42 10.57
N LYS A 11 9.05 4.58 11.16
CA LYS A 11 8.77 4.84 12.59
C LYS A 11 7.28 4.64 12.88
N ASP A 12 6.41 5.22 12.08
CA ASP A 12 4.96 5.08 12.22
C ASP A 12 4.52 3.61 12.14
N TRP A 13 5.02 2.87 11.12
CA TRP A 13 4.75 1.45 10.98
C TRP A 13 5.26 0.67 12.20
N SER A 14 6.43 1.00 12.74
CA SER A 14 7.07 0.29 13.86
C SER A 14 6.29 0.36 15.17
N VAL A 15 5.41 1.34 15.33
CA VAL A 15 4.48 1.47 16.47
C VAL A 15 3.05 1.04 16.13
N GLY A 16 2.79 0.73 14.86
CA GLY A 16 1.49 0.32 14.35
C GLY A 16 1.09 -1.11 14.74
N SER A 17 -0.19 -1.41 14.64
CA SER A 17 -0.77 -2.72 14.99
C SER A 17 -0.26 -3.87 14.11
N HIS A 18 0.20 -3.58 12.89
CA HIS A 18 0.66 -4.57 11.91
C HIS A 18 2.16 -4.88 11.95
N LYS A 19 2.94 -4.19 12.79
CA LYS A 19 4.41 -4.34 12.83
C LYS A 19 4.91 -5.78 12.99
N ASN A 20 4.18 -6.60 13.74
CA ASN A 20 4.57 -7.98 14.03
C ASN A 20 3.92 -9.01 13.08
N ARG A 21 3.12 -8.57 12.13
CA ARG A 21 2.32 -9.45 11.26
C ARG A 21 2.50 -9.19 9.78
N ALA A 22 2.80 -7.96 9.41
CA ALA A 22 2.93 -7.57 8.01
C ALA A 22 4.11 -6.62 7.82
N SER A 23 4.93 -6.89 6.85
CA SER A 23 6.00 -6.02 6.38
C SER A 23 5.45 -5.00 5.37
N CYS A 24 6.27 -4.01 5.02
CA CYS A 24 5.91 -3.02 3.99
C CYS A 24 5.49 -3.70 2.66
N SER A 25 6.19 -4.77 2.29
CA SER A 25 5.91 -5.50 1.04
C SER A 25 4.59 -6.25 1.06
N ASP A 26 4.12 -6.69 2.24
CA ASP A 26 2.87 -7.43 2.35
C ASP A 26 1.64 -6.55 2.08
N CYS A 27 1.78 -5.26 2.35
CA CYS A 27 0.75 -4.26 2.03
C CYS A 27 0.93 -3.64 0.64
N HIS A 28 2.17 -3.35 0.23
CA HIS A 28 2.46 -2.51 -0.93
C HIS A 28 2.83 -3.26 -2.21
N ILE A 29 3.03 -4.57 -2.16
CA ILE A 29 3.41 -5.37 -3.32
C ILE A 29 2.31 -6.40 -3.63
N PRO A 30 1.86 -6.51 -4.89
CA PRO A 30 0.84 -7.48 -5.27
C PRO A 30 1.38 -8.91 -5.19
N GLU A 31 0.48 -9.86 -5.01
CA GLU A 31 0.79 -11.28 -5.12
C GLU A 31 1.05 -11.70 -6.57
N GLY A 32 1.66 -12.87 -6.70
CA GLY A 32 2.03 -13.47 -7.98
C GLY A 32 3.43 -13.06 -8.44
N PHE A 33 4.15 -14.04 -8.95
CA PHE A 33 5.56 -13.87 -9.34
C PHE A 33 5.75 -12.70 -10.33
N VAL A 34 5.00 -12.71 -11.43
CA VAL A 34 5.12 -11.69 -12.48
C VAL A 34 4.73 -10.31 -11.97
N ALA A 35 3.58 -10.19 -11.28
CA ALA A 35 3.09 -8.92 -10.76
C ALA A 35 4.04 -8.32 -9.72
N LYS A 36 4.57 -9.15 -8.82
CA LYS A 36 5.54 -8.78 -7.81
C LYS A 36 6.83 -8.23 -8.41
N TRP A 37 7.42 -8.95 -9.35
CA TRP A 37 8.69 -8.54 -9.95
C TRP A 37 8.54 -7.34 -10.88
N SER A 38 7.46 -7.28 -11.65
CA SER A 38 7.12 -6.11 -12.46
C SER A 38 7.00 -4.85 -11.61
N MET A 39 6.29 -4.93 -10.47
CA MET A 39 6.15 -3.80 -9.58
C MET A 39 7.47 -3.41 -8.91
N LYS A 40 8.30 -4.37 -8.51
CA LYS A 40 9.63 -4.11 -7.96
C LYS A 40 10.55 -3.43 -8.97
N ALA A 41 10.58 -3.91 -10.21
CA ALA A 41 11.39 -3.31 -11.26
C ALA A 41 10.94 -1.88 -11.58
N GLN A 42 9.64 -1.67 -11.73
CA GLN A 42 9.08 -0.32 -11.95
C GLN A 42 9.37 0.63 -10.80
N SER A 43 9.19 0.17 -9.55
CA SER A 43 9.46 1.00 -8.38
C SER A 43 10.94 1.31 -8.23
N GLY A 44 11.82 0.35 -8.46
CA GLY A 44 13.27 0.55 -8.43
C GLY A 44 13.71 1.58 -9.47
N PHE A 45 13.23 1.47 -10.71
CA PHE A 45 13.50 2.44 -11.76
C PHE A 45 12.99 3.85 -11.39
N ASN A 46 11.75 3.96 -10.95
CA ASN A 46 11.16 5.26 -10.60
C ASN A 46 11.87 5.93 -9.42
N HIS A 47 12.31 5.14 -8.42
CA HIS A 47 13.06 5.67 -7.28
C HIS A 47 14.45 6.13 -7.70
N ALA A 48 15.18 5.35 -8.51
CA ALA A 48 16.48 5.73 -9.03
C ALA A 48 16.38 7.00 -9.89
N TYR A 49 15.38 7.07 -10.76
CA TYR A 49 15.12 8.23 -11.61
C TYR A 49 14.77 9.49 -10.78
N ALA A 50 13.87 9.36 -9.82
CA ALA A 50 13.48 10.48 -8.96
C ALA A 50 14.64 10.98 -8.10
N PHE A 51 15.46 10.07 -7.56
CA PHE A 51 16.61 10.42 -6.74
C PHE A 51 17.71 11.12 -7.53
N THR A 52 17.90 10.76 -8.81
CA THR A 52 19.00 11.27 -9.63
C THR A 52 18.63 12.53 -10.39
N LEU A 53 17.38 12.66 -10.86
CA LEU A 53 16.99 13.66 -11.85
C LEU A 53 15.83 14.57 -11.39
N LYS A 54 15.25 14.33 -10.23
CA LYS A 54 14.11 15.12 -9.73
C LYS A 54 14.32 15.53 -8.28
N ASP A 55 13.76 16.68 -7.93
CA ASP A 55 13.58 17.05 -6.53
C ASP A 55 12.56 16.10 -5.88
N LEU A 56 12.93 15.55 -4.73
CA LEU A 56 12.04 14.68 -3.98
C LEU A 56 10.88 15.49 -3.42
N PRO A 57 9.64 15.06 -3.60
CA PRO A 57 8.49 15.76 -3.04
C PRO A 57 8.55 15.71 -1.51
N THR A 58 8.15 16.80 -0.88
CA THR A 58 8.04 16.88 0.59
C THR A 58 6.95 15.95 1.15
N HIS A 59 5.95 15.64 0.33
CA HIS A 59 4.85 14.74 0.67
C HIS A 59 4.65 13.69 -0.41
N PHE A 60 4.62 12.43 0.00
CA PHE A 60 4.31 11.32 -0.89
C PHE A 60 2.81 11.05 -0.89
N THR A 61 2.21 11.07 -2.06
CA THR A 61 0.81 10.66 -2.24
C THR A 61 0.74 9.34 -2.98
N PRO A 62 -0.10 8.39 -2.53
CA PRO A 62 -0.21 7.10 -3.19
C PRO A 62 -0.88 7.24 -4.55
N THR A 63 -0.33 6.54 -5.54
CA THR A 63 -0.94 6.44 -6.87
C THR A 63 -2.22 5.61 -6.82
N LYS A 64 -3.10 5.76 -7.81
CA LYS A 64 -4.29 4.89 -7.95
C LYS A 64 -3.92 3.41 -7.93
N LYS A 65 -2.85 3.02 -8.62
CA LYS A 65 -2.33 1.64 -8.65
C LYS A 65 -1.93 1.16 -7.24
N THR A 66 -1.22 1.98 -6.47
CA THR A 66 -0.83 1.65 -5.10
C THR A 66 -2.04 1.42 -4.21
N LYS A 67 -3.05 2.27 -4.32
CA LYS A 67 -4.28 2.16 -3.52
C LYS A 67 -5.03 0.85 -3.81
N VAL A 68 -5.13 0.43 -5.07
CA VAL A 68 -5.74 -0.85 -5.46
C VAL A 68 -4.95 -2.01 -4.86
N VAL A 69 -3.63 -2.03 -4.99
CA VAL A 69 -2.78 -3.10 -4.43
C VAL A 69 -2.93 -3.21 -2.92
N VAL A 70 -2.94 -2.08 -2.21
CA VAL A 70 -3.13 -2.07 -0.76
C VAL A 70 -4.51 -2.61 -0.38
N GLN A 71 -5.56 -2.21 -1.10
CA GLN A 71 -6.91 -2.70 -0.88
C GLN A 71 -7.00 -4.22 -1.06
N ASP A 72 -6.46 -4.75 -2.15
CA ASP A 72 -6.46 -6.19 -2.44
C ASP A 72 -5.69 -6.98 -1.36
N ASN A 73 -4.57 -6.45 -0.89
CA ASN A 73 -3.79 -7.07 0.17
C ASN A 73 -4.49 -7.02 1.54
N CYS A 74 -5.26 -5.97 1.84
CA CYS A 74 -6.12 -5.94 3.03
C CYS A 74 -7.17 -7.06 2.98
N ILE A 75 -7.87 -7.19 1.86
CA ILE A 75 -8.90 -8.22 1.66
C ILE A 75 -8.28 -9.62 1.74
N ARG A 76 -7.11 -9.83 1.18
CA ARG A 76 -6.40 -11.12 1.22
C ARG A 76 -6.21 -11.63 2.65
N CYS A 77 -5.73 -10.78 3.55
CA CYS A 77 -5.47 -11.17 4.95
C CYS A 77 -6.74 -11.15 5.81
N HIS A 78 -7.70 -10.28 5.48
CA HIS A 78 -8.92 -10.06 6.24
C HIS A 78 -10.19 -10.55 5.53
N ALA A 79 -10.08 -11.55 4.66
CA ALA A 79 -11.20 -12.04 3.84
C ALA A 79 -12.45 -12.41 4.66
N SER A 80 -12.29 -13.06 5.80
CA SER A 80 -13.39 -13.45 6.67
C SER A 80 -14.12 -12.27 7.32
N LEU A 81 -13.40 -11.17 7.60
CA LEU A 81 -13.99 -9.95 8.16
C LEU A 81 -14.54 -9.05 7.06
N ALA A 82 -13.85 -9.01 5.92
CA ALA A 82 -14.21 -8.18 4.79
C ALA A 82 -15.45 -8.70 4.04
N SER A 83 -15.77 -10.01 4.14
CA SER A 83 -16.92 -10.63 3.47
C SER A 83 -18.26 -9.99 3.85
N ASN A 84 -18.37 -9.46 5.05
CA ASN A 84 -19.59 -8.78 5.53
C ASN A 84 -19.68 -7.31 5.08
N VAL A 85 -18.56 -6.71 4.70
CA VAL A 85 -18.47 -5.29 4.32
C VAL A 85 -18.27 -5.13 2.81
N VAL A 86 -17.50 -6.01 2.23
CA VAL A 86 -17.19 -6.02 0.79
C VAL A 86 -17.63 -7.36 0.22
N ASN A 87 -18.67 -7.36 -0.61
CA ASN A 87 -19.10 -8.60 -1.28
C ASN A 87 -17.93 -9.12 -2.15
N PRO A 88 -17.38 -10.33 -1.87
CA PRO A 88 -16.21 -10.84 -2.60
C PRO A 88 -16.48 -11.08 -4.09
N THR A 89 -17.73 -11.24 -4.49
CA THR A 89 -18.14 -11.33 -5.90
C THR A 89 -17.99 -9.99 -6.63
N THR A 90 -18.07 -8.88 -5.91
CA THR A 90 -17.89 -7.53 -6.45
C THR A 90 -16.47 -7.01 -6.29
N ALA A 91 -15.61 -7.68 -5.53
CA ALA A 91 -14.22 -7.27 -5.32
C ALA A 91 -13.41 -7.22 -6.63
N LYS A 92 -13.76 -8.02 -7.63
CA LYS A 92 -13.17 -7.97 -8.98
C LYS A 92 -13.72 -6.82 -9.86
N VAL A 93 -14.79 -6.16 -9.44
CA VAL A 93 -15.51 -5.13 -10.20
C VAL A 93 -15.37 -3.76 -9.56
N HIS A 94 -14.62 -3.64 -8.47
CA HIS A 94 -14.42 -2.36 -7.81
C HIS A 94 -13.56 -1.43 -8.67
N ASN A 95 -14.23 -0.67 -9.50
CA ASN A 95 -13.72 0.63 -9.90
C ASN A 95 -13.38 1.38 -8.62
N TYR A 96 -12.11 1.59 -8.36
CA TYR A 96 -11.57 2.24 -7.17
C TYR A 96 -12.29 3.56 -6.81
N ASP A 97 -12.89 4.23 -7.79
CA ASP A 97 -13.62 5.50 -7.62
C ASP A 97 -15.01 5.34 -6.97
N LYS A 98 -15.52 4.13 -6.75
CA LYS A 98 -16.90 3.90 -6.25
C LYS A 98 -17.02 2.95 -5.06
N SER A 99 -15.93 2.32 -4.59
CA SER A 99 -15.96 1.40 -3.47
C SER A 99 -15.43 2.01 -2.19
N LEU A 100 -15.96 1.56 -1.06
CA LEU A 100 -15.43 1.90 0.26
C LEU A 100 -13.99 1.38 0.35
N SER A 101 -13.03 2.28 0.45
CA SER A 101 -11.65 1.92 0.70
C SER A 101 -11.45 1.60 2.18
N CYS A 102 -10.81 0.48 2.50
CA CYS A 102 -10.52 0.10 3.89
C CYS A 102 -9.76 1.22 4.63
N VAL A 103 -8.82 1.87 3.96
CA VAL A 103 -8.03 2.96 4.54
C VAL A 103 -8.80 4.26 4.71
N SER A 104 -10.00 4.41 4.16
CA SER A 104 -10.84 5.60 4.40
C SER A 104 -11.40 5.62 5.83
N CYS A 105 -11.67 4.45 6.39
CA CYS A 105 -12.11 4.29 7.78
C CYS A 105 -10.94 3.91 8.70
N HIS A 106 -10.01 3.08 8.23
CA HIS A 106 -8.85 2.59 8.97
C HIS A 106 -7.57 3.38 8.63
N LYS A 107 -7.59 4.68 8.86
CA LYS A 107 -6.54 5.63 8.39
C LYS A 107 -5.15 5.35 8.94
N ASN A 108 -5.04 4.87 10.17
CA ASN A 108 -3.76 4.75 10.89
C ASN A 108 -3.26 3.29 10.99
N ILE A 109 -3.69 2.44 10.09
CA ILE A 109 -3.43 1.00 10.20
C ILE A 109 -1.97 0.63 9.88
N GLY A 110 -1.34 1.32 8.96
CA GLY A 110 0.02 1.05 8.53
C GLY A 110 1.02 2.13 8.96
N HIS A 111 0.68 3.38 8.71
CA HIS A 111 1.43 4.55 9.15
C HIS A 111 0.47 5.74 9.35
N LEU A 112 0.86 6.66 10.24
CA LEU A 112 -0.02 7.70 10.79
C LEU A 112 -0.35 8.86 9.85
N ARG A 113 0.18 8.86 8.63
CA ARG A 113 -0.03 9.98 7.70
C ARG A 113 -1.37 9.88 7.00
N ASN A 114 -2.12 10.97 7.03
CA ASN A 114 -3.35 11.14 6.24
C ASN A 114 -2.99 11.15 4.75
N PHE A 115 -3.52 10.20 4.03
CA PHE A 115 -3.44 10.12 2.58
C PHE A 115 -4.70 10.67 1.92
#